data_e143b20eededa418a9ee33fcc1e64382
#
_entry.id   e143b20eededa418a9ee33fcc1e64382
#
_cell.length_a   1.000
_cell.length_b   1.000
_cell.length_c   1.000
_cell.angle_alpha   90.00
_cell.angle_beta   90.00
_cell.angle_gamma   90.00
#
_symmetry.space_group_name_H-M   'P 1'
#
loop_
_entity.id
_entity.type
_entity.pdbx_description
1 polymer ?
#
loop_
_entity_poly.entity_id
_entity_poly.type
_entity_poly.pdbx_seq_one_letter_code
_entity_poly.pdbx_strand_id
1 'polypeptide(L)'
;IFEDEEGKTNLSLDAVGGSLLLISQFTLYANCKKGNRPSFIEAGKPDMANEMYEYIIAKCKESVETVEKGSFGADMKVSLTNDGPFTIVLDSDRL
;
A
#
# COMPACT_ATOMS: atom_id res chain seq x y z
N ILE A 1 1.32 -7.53 9.37
CA ILE A 1 1.74 -8.12 10.65
C ILE A 1 0.59 -8.99 11.16
N PHE A 2 0.90 -10.16 11.68
CA PHE A 2 -0.07 -11.18 12.07
C PHE A 2 0.16 -11.63 13.51
N GLU A 3 -0.88 -12.18 14.11
CA GLU A 3 -0.81 -12.66 15.49
C GLU A 3 -0.02 -13.98 15.57
N ASP A 4 0.77 -14.10 16.64
CA ASP A 4 1.42 -15.36 17.00
C ASP A 4 0.48 -16.26 17.81
N GLU A 5 0.99 -17.41 18.27
CA GLU A 5 0.24 -18.40 19.04
C GLU A 5 -0.26 -17.85 20.39
N GLU A 6 0.37 -16.78 20.89
CA GLU A 6 0.00 -16.12 22.14
C GLU A 6 -0.94 -14.92 21.94
N GLY A 7 -1.37 -14.67 20.70
CA GLY A 7 -2.24 -13.55 20.35
C GLY A 7 -1.52 -12.22 20.23
N LYS A 8 -0.19 -12.22 20.16
CA LYS A 8 0.61 -11.00 19.99
C LYS A 8 0.88 -10.74 18.52
N THR A 9 0.67 -9.52 18.07
CA THR A 9 0.86 -9.09 16.68
C THR A 9 2.34 -8.86 16.41
N ASN A 10 3.05 -9.89 15.97
CA ASN A 10 4.49 -9.82 15.72
C ASN A 10 4.99 -10.69 14.57
N LEU A 11 4.12 -11.40 13.87
CA LEU A 11 4.55 -12.25 12.76
C LEU A 11 4.54 -11.48 11.44
N SER A 12 5.61 -11.67 10.65
CA SER A 12 5.72 -11.10 9.31
C SER A 12 4.83 -11.85 8.32
N LEU A 13 4.60 -11.22 7.17
CA LEU A 13 3.87 -11.83 6.05
C LEU A 13 4.53 -13.15 5.63
N ASP A 14 5.85 -13.17 5.57
CA ASP A 14 6.64 -14.34 5.21
C ASP A 14 6.44 -15.50 6.21
N ALA A 15 6.43 -15.19 7.51
CA ALA A 15 6.26 -16.18 8.55
C ALA A 15 4.92 -16.91 8.47
N VAL A 16 3.88 -16.27 7.95
CA VAL A 16 2.54 -16.87 7.83
C VAL A 16 2.23 -17.37 6.42
N GLY A 17 3.18 -17.27 5.50
CA GLY A 17 2.97 -17.67 4.10
C GLY A 17 1.90 -16.83 3.40
N GLY A 18 1.80 -15.57 3.76
CA GLY A 18 0.78 -14.66 3.22
C GLY A 18 1.09 -14.18 1.81
N SER A 19 0.10 -13.53 1.21
CA SER A 19 0.18 -12.91 -0.10
C SER A 19 0.09 -11.39 0.02
N LEU A 20 0.53 -10.68 -1.01
CA LEU A 20 0.55 -9.23 -1.03
C LEU A 20 -0.21 -8.71 -2.25
N LEU A 21 -1.05 -7.70 -2.03
CA LEU A 21 -1.70 -6.93 -3.10
C LEU A 21 -1.22 -5.49 -3.01
N LEU A 22 -0.57 -5.01 -4.07
CA LEU A 22 -0.03 -3.66 -4.16
C LEU A 22 -0.88 -2.79 -5.08
N ILE A 23 -1.49 -1.77 -4.50
CA ILE A 23 -2.35 -0.82 -5.23
C ILE A 23 -1.76 0.58 -5.08
N SER A 24 -1.51 1.26 -6.19
CA SER A 24 -1.08 2.65 -6.19
C SER A 24 -2.26 3.57 -5.83
N GLN A 25 -1.99 4.63 -5.03
CA GLN A 25 -3.03 5.54 -4.60
C GLN A 25 -2.43 6.94 -4.34
N PHE A 26 -2.47 7.82 -5.35
CA PHE A 26 -1.94 9.17 -5.22
C PHE A 26 -2.80 10.07 -4.32
N THR A 27 -4.08 9.74 -4.18
CA THR A 27 -5.02 10.55 -3.37
C THR A 27 -4.69 10.52 -1.88
N LEU A 28 -3.76 9.68 -1.43
CA LEU A 28 -3.22 9.74 -0.07
C LEU A 28 -2.50 11.08 0.20
N TYR A 29 -2.05 11.77 -0.85
CA TYR A 29 -1.47 13.11 -0.76
C TYR A 29 -2.51 14.24 -0.88
N ALA A 30 -3.79 13.94 -0.69
CA ALA A 30 -4.85 14.93 -0.79
C ALA A 30 -4.69 16.04 0.25
N ASN A 31 -4.73 17.28 -0.21
CA ASN A 31 -4.85 18.44 0.65
C ASN A 31 -6.29 18.96 0.59
N CYS A 32 -7.00 18.82 1.70
CA CYS A 32 -8.41 19.17 1.82
C CYS A 32 -8.65 20.44 2.63
N LYS A 33 -7.62 21.28 2.78
CA LYS A 33 -7.69 22.47 3.63
C LYS A 33 -8.57 23.59 3.06
N LYS A 34 -8.78 23.60 1.75
CA LYS A 34 -9.43 24.71 1.08
C LYS A 34 -10.61 24.25 0.23
N GLY A 35 -11.82 24.64 0.61
CA GLY A 35 -13.05 24.34 -0.12
C GLY A 35 -13.39 22.85 -0.17
N ASN A 36 -14.21 22.49 -1.16
CA ASN A 36 -14.71 21.12 -1.31
C ASN A 36 -13.88 20.28 -2.28
N ARG A 37 -12.95 20.89 -2.99
CA ARG A 37 -12.11 20.20 -3.97
C ARG A 37 -10.73 19.91 -3.39
N PRO A 38 -10.36 18.64 -3.22
CA PRO A 38 -9.03 18.31 -2.74
C PRO A 38 -7.96 18.67 -3.79
N SER A 39 -6.79 19.08 -3.31
CA SER A 39 -5.62 19.30 -4.15
C SER A 39 -4.67 18.12 -4.04
N PHE A 40 -4.07 17.71 -5.14
CA PHE A 40 -3.12 16.60 -5.21
C PHE A 40 -1.74 17.04 -5.71
N ILE A 41 -1.44 18.34 -5.64
CA ILE A 41 -0.18 18.90 -6.15
C ILE A 41 1.04 18.37 -5.39
N GLU A 42 0.85 17.87 -4.18
CA GLU A 42 1.93 17.29 -3.36
C GLU A 42 2.25 15.84 -3.76
N ALA A 43 1.40 15.20 -4.55
CA ALA A 43 1.68 13.86 -5.05
C ALA A 43 2.84 13.87 -6.04
N GLY A 44 3.59 12.77 -6.09
CA GLY A 44 4.67 12.61 -7.06
C GLY A 44 4.16 12.67 -8.50
N LYS A 45 5.03 13.10 -9.41
CA LYS A 45 4.70 13.11 -10.84
C LYS A 45 4.41 11.70 -11.35
N PRO A 46 3.43 11.51 -12.26
CA PRO A 46 2.99 10.18 -12.67
C PRO A 46 4.10 9.25 -13.15
N ASP A 47 5.03 9.72 -13.96
CA ASP A 47 6.10 8.87 -14.50
C ASP A 47 7.01 8.35 -13.39
N MET A 48 7.47 9.22 -12.51
CA MET A 48 8.32 8.87 -11.37
C MET A 48 7.56 7.96 -10.38
N ALA A 49 6.30 8.28 -10.12
CA ALA A 49 5.49 7.49 -9.21
C ALA A 49 5.26 6.07 -9.76
N ASN A 50 5.03 5.94 -11.06
CA ASN A 50 4.89 4.63 -11.70
C ASN A 50 6.18 3.82 -11.64
N GLU A 51 7.32 4.43 -11.89
CA GLU A 51 8.62 3.77 -11.75
C GLU A 51 8.84 3.26 -10.32
N MET A 52 8.51 4.06 -9.33
CA MET A 52 8.61 3.67 -7.92
C MET A 52 7.66 2.52 -7.61
N TYR A 53 6.44 2.57 -8.10
CA TYR A 53 5.44 1.52 -7.92
C TYR A 53 5.93 0.18 -8.50
N GLU A 54 6.43 0.18 -9.73
CA GLU A 54 6.97 -1.02 -10.36
C GLU A 54 8.22 -1.54 -9.64
N TYR A 55 9.07 -0.64 -9.16
CA TYR A 55 10.23 -0.99 -8.35
C TYR A 55 9.83 -1.71 -7.05
N ILE A 56 8.83 -1.18 -6.35
CA ILE A 56 8.33 -1.79 -5.10
C ILE A 56 7.77 -3.19 -5.38
N ILE A 57 7.01 -3.35 -6.47
CA ILE A 57 6.47 -4.66 -6.86
C ILE A 57 7.60 -5.66 -7.09
N ALA A 58 8.62 -5.27 -7.84
CA ALA A 58 9.77 -6.12 -8.12
C ALA A 58 10.52 -6.52 -6.84
N LYS A 59 10.70 -5.57 -5.93
CA LYS A 59 11.33 -5.83 -4.62
C LYS A 59 10.51 -6.78 -3.76
N CYS A 60 9.22 -6.61 -3.71
CA CYS A 60 8.35 -7.50 -2.95
C CYS A 60 8.36 -8.93 -3.49
N LYS A 61 8.44 -9.10 -4.80
CA LYS A 61 8.53 -10.42 -5.44
C LYS A 61 9.79 -11.20 -5.07
N GLU A 62 10.83 -10.52 -4.64
CA GLU A 62 12.06 -11.17 -4.17
C GLU A 62 11.85 -11.92 -2.85
N SER A 63 10.89 -11.50 -2.03
CA SER A 63 10.66 -12.02 -0.68
C SER A 63 9.30 -12.67 -0.47
N VAL A 64 8.32 -12.35 -1.30
CA VAL A 64 6.94 -12.83 -1.17
C VAL A 64 6.58 -13.65 -2.42
N GLU A 65 6.11 -14.88 -2.22
CA GLU A 65 5.82 -15.78 -3.33
C GLU A 65 4.68 -15.28 -4.20
N THR A 66 3.60 -14.80 -3.59
CA THR A 66 2.43 -14.30 -4.32
C THR A 66 2.30 -12.80 -4.12
N VAL A 67 2.63 -12.04 -5.16
CA VAL A 67 2.47 -10.58 -5.21
C VAL A 67 1.57 -10.24 -6.38
N GLU A 68 0.41 -9.69 -6.08
CA GLU A 68 -0.55 -9.19 -7.08
C GLU A 68 -0.53 -7.68 -7.09
N LYS A 69 -0.98 -7.10 -8.18
CA LYS A 69 -0.94 -5.65 -8.38
C LYS A 69 -2.18 -5.13 -9.09
N GLY A 70 -2.41 -3.82 -8.97
CA GLY A 70 -3.35 -3.10 -9.79
C GLY A 70 -2.74 -2.59 -11.09
N SER A 71 -3.38 -1.61 -11.68
CA SER A 71 -2.90 -0.91 -12.87
C SER A 71 -2.72 0.57 -12.53
N PHE A 72 -1.50 1.07 -12.64
CA PHE A 72 -1.18 2.45 -12.27
C PHE A 72 -2.02 3.46 -13.06
N GLY A 73 -2.67 4.37 -12.35
CA GLY A 73 -3.49 5.43 -12.96
C GLY A 73 -4.86 4.99 -13.48
N ALA A 74 -5.18 3.70 -13.40
CA ALA A 74 -6.47 3.19 -13.86
C ALA A 74 -7.58 3.41 -12.82
N ASP A 75 -8.81 3.44 -13.30
CA ASP A 75 -9.98 3.34 -12.42
C ASP A 75 -10.12 1.89 -11.97
N MET A 76 -9.88 1.64 -10.69
CA MET A 76 -9.88 0.31 -10.12
C MET A 76 -10.97 0.18 -9.06
N LYS A 77 -11.62 -0.98 -9.04
CA LYS A 77 -12.52 -1.37 -7.95
C LYS A 77 -11.80 -2.43 -7.12
N VAL A 78 -11.46 -2.08 -5.90
CA VAL A 78 -10.70 -2.95 -5.01
C VAL A 78 -11.62 -3.45 -3.91
N SER A 79 -11.81 -4.78 -3.89
CA SER A 79 -12.63 -5.43 -2.85
C SER A 79 -11.73 -6.16 -1.87
N LEU A 80 -11.96 -5.95 -0.59
CA LEU A 80 -11.20 -6.62 0.46
C LEU A 80 -12.05 -6.70 1.74
N THR A 81 -11.63 -7.59 2.63
CA THR A 81 -12.10 -7.59 4.01
C THR A 81 -10.95 -7.18 4.90
N ASN A 82 -11.09 -6.06 5.60
CA ASN A 82 -10.10 -5.62 6.58
C ASN A 82 -10.43 -6.26 7.93
N ASP A 83 -9.81 -7.40 8.17
CA ASP A 83 -10.05 -8.20 9.35
C ASP A 83 -9.35 -7.58 10.56
N GLY A 84 -10.15 -7.23 11.53
CA GLY A 84 -9.71 -6.54 12.70
C GLY A 84 -10.58 -5.33 13.04
N PRO A 85 -10.72 -4.22 12.29
CA PRO A 85 -9.81 -3.88 11.18
C PRO A 85 -8.39 -3.61 11.65
N PHE A 86 -7.44 -3.74 10.73
CA PHE A 86 -6.04 -3.52 11.01
C PHE A 86 -5.39 -2.74 9.86
N THR A 87 -5.02 -1.50 10.13
CA THR A 87 -4.43 -0.60 9.13
C THR A 87 -3.27 0.17 9.74
N ILE A 88 -2.13 0.17 9.07
CA ILE A 88 -0.94 0.89 9.49
C ILE A 88 -0.53 1.84 8.38
N VAL A 89 -0.23 3.09 8.72
CA VAL A 89 0.32 4.07 7.78
C VAL A 89 1.82 4.15 8.01
N LEU A 90 2.59 3.86 6.96
CA LEU A 90 4.04 4.01 6.97
C LEU A 90 4.41 5.16 6.04
N ASP A 91 4.99 6.21 6.62
CA ASP A 91 5.46 7.38 5.90
C ASP A 91 6.98 7.39 5.94
N SER A 92 7.64 7.35 4.77
CA SER A 92 9.09 7.30 4.69
C SER A 92 9.77 8.50 5.35
N ASP A 93 9.10 9.64 5.41
CA ASP A 93 9.64 10.84 6.09
C ASP A 93 9.60 10.72 7.61
N ARG A 94 8.95 9.71 8.13
CA ARG A 94 8.73 9.50 9.57
C ARG A 94 9.24 8.15 10.09
N LEU A 95 9.87 7.39 9.25
CA LEU A 95 10.47 6.10 9.62
C LEU A 95 11.86 6.25 10.21
#